data_99d24cfe6172b2be6a5f1744fa1e1850
#
_entry.id   99d24cfe6172b2be6a5f1744fa1e1850
#
_cell.length_a   1.000
_cell.length_b   1.000
_cell.length_c   1.000
_cell.angle_alpha   90.00
_cell.angle_beta   90.00
_cell.angle_gamma   90.00
#
_symmetry.space_group_name_H-M   'P 1'
#
loop_
_entity.id
_entity.type
_entity.pdbx_description
1 polymer ?
#
loop_
_entity_poly.entity_id
_entity_poly.type
_entity_poly.pdbx_seq_one_letter_code
_entity_poly.pdbx_strand_id
1 'polypeptide(L)'
;MRFRARCLTGLLAALLAPAALAAQTTDSGGPWRPERLFRSTEPVVMWLQSDFKTVFKDRDSMTTKRYPTGMRWLGEKGDTLSTDVQLGTRGHWRLRTCSVVPLKVYFDKEKTKGTVFGGQGSVKLTPHCQKSDRYAQNIYVEYAVYAMYNALTPISLRARLSQITWEDPKDPKFTVTRPGFWTEEDDDMAARNRGKILMQTGGNAAEMDPWQMAVTDVFQYMIGNTDFSLSYLHNLRIVQTDTSINFFPMAYDFDWSGLVNSPYAAPDSRLPIKRVIDRLYRGGCHTPEILARVFTHYKAKKGEIYGTLTELKGLTPDRLKEATEYLDEFYKFIDDAKEVRREIGRACDR
;
A
#
# COMPACT_ATOMS: atom_id res chain seq x y z
N MET A 1 -65.73 34.46 46.63
CA MET A 1 -65.54 33.84 45.26
C MET A 1 -64.07 33.79 44.92
N ARG A 2 -63.42 32.59 44.97
CA ARG A 2 -61.97 32.43 44.69
C ARG A 2 -61.84 31.53 43.45
N PHE A 3 -61.36 32.13 42.37
CA PHE A 3 -60.98 31.43 41.15
C PHE A 3 -59.63 30.77 41.33
N ARG A 4 -59.58 29.45 41.20
CA ARG A 4 -58.29 28.71 41.10
C ARG A 4 -57.96 28.50 39.63
N ALA A 5 -56.83 29.10 39.20
CA ALA A 5 -56.21 28.85 37.93
C ALA A 5 -55.38 27.53 38.00
N ARG A 6 -55.66 26.57 37.13
CA ARG A 6 -54.80 25.34 36.88
C ARG A 6 -53.77 25.65 35.83
N CYS A 7 -52.49 25.63 36.23
CA CYS A 7 -51.37 25.58 35.27
C CYS A 7 -51.21 24.15 34.74
N LEU A 8 -51.35 23.97 33.46
CA LEU A 8 -50.88 22.77 32.74
C LEU A 8 -49.42 22.98 32.35
N THR A 9 -48.51 22.23 32.94
CA THR A 9 -47.11 22.11 32.50
C THR A 9 -47.02 21.02 31.44
N GLY A 10 -46.88 21.42 30.19
CA GLY A 10 -46.53 20.53 29.08
C GLY A 10 -45.04 20.25 29.07
N LEU A 11 -44.63 18.99 29.30
CA LEU A 11 -43.26 18.52 29.07
C LEU A 11 -43.03 18.36 27.58
N LEU A 12 -42.20 19.21 27.00
CA LEU A 12 -41.62 18.99 25.66
C LEU A 12 -40.42 18.06 25.84
N ALA A 13 -40.54 16.82 25.42
CA ALA A 13 -39.40 15.92 25.27
C ALA A 13 -38.63 16.27 23.97
N ALA A 14 -37.50 16.89 24.10
CA ALA A 14 -36.58 17.13 22.97
C ALA A 14 -35.86 15.82 22.68
N LEU A 15 -36.16 15.21 21.54
CA LEU A 15 -35.42 14.11 20.94
C LEU A 15 -34.08 14.66 20.42
N LEU A 16 -33.00 14.44 21.18
CA LEU A 16 -31.63 14.63 20.72
C LEU A 16 -31.26 13.45 19.83
N ALA A 17 -31.31 13.66 18.52
CA ALA A 17 -30.69 12.77 17.56
C ALA A 17 -29.13 12.91 17.66
N PRO A 18 -28.36 11.80 17.69
CA PRO A 18 -26.92 11.91 17.65
C PRO A 18 -26.50 12.43 16.29
N ALA A 19 -25.93 13.63 16.26
CA ALA A 19 -25.24 14.14 15.08
C ALA A 19 -24.01 13.26 14.84
N ALA A 20 -24.03 12.47 13.77
CA ALA A 20 -22.86 11.81 13.25
C ALA A 20 -21.84 12.91 12.89
N LEU A 21 -20.77 12.99 13.68
CA LEU A 21 -19.62 13.82 13.38
C LEU A 21 -18.91 13.20 12.16
N ALA A 22 -19.34 13.59 10.96
CA ALA A 22 -18.54 13.40 9.76
C ALA A 22 -17.27 14.20 9.99
N ALA A 23 -16.13 13.51 10.18
CA ALA A 23 -14.82 14.12 10.20
C ALA A 23 -14.60 14.78 8.82
N GLN A 24 -14.92 16.05 8.72
CA GLN A 24 -14.48 16.91 7.62
C GLN A 24 -12.97 17.02 7.76
N THR A 25 -12.25 16.29 6.92
CA THR A 25 -10.85 16.60 6.66
C THR A 25 -10.80 17.99 6.08
N THR A 26 -10.49 18.97 6.90
CA THR A 26 -10.22 20.35 6.47
C THR A 26 -8.99 20.28 5.56
N ASP A 27 -9.24 20.50 4.27
CA ASP A 27 -8.23 20.73 3.25
C ASP A 27 -7.54 22.06 3.62
N SER A 28 -6.47 21.99 4.43
CA SER A 28 -5.68 23.14 4.79
C SER A 28 -4.81 23.50 3.59
N GLY A 29 -5.22 24.54 2.87
CA GLY A 29 -4.67 25.06 1.64
C GLY A 29 -3.15 25.17 1.59
N GLY A 30 -2.52 24.18 0.96
CA GLY A 30 -1.14 24.19 0.51
C GLY A 30 -1.10 23.99 -1.01
N PRO A 31 0.04 24.19 -1.66
CA PRO A 31 0.20 23.97 -3.10
C PRO A 31 0.04 22.51 -3.53
N TRP A 32 -0.05 21.57 -2.55
CA TRP A 32 -0.25 20.15 -2.82
C TRP A 32 -1.71 19.86 -3.17
N ARG A 33 -1.91 19.26 -4.35
CA ARG A 33 -3.23 18.82 -4.79
C ARG A 33 -3.31 17.30 -4.63
N PRO A 34 -4.36 16.79 -3.93
CA PRO A 34 -4.54 15.36 -3.79
C PRO A 34 -4.69 14.74 -5.17
N GLU A 35 -3.92 13.69 -5.39
CA GLU A 35 -3.85 12.99 -6.67
C GLU A 35 -5.14 12.23 -6.96
N ARG A 36 -5.73 12.51 -8.09
CA ARG A 36 -6.99 11.89 -8.52
C ARG A 36 -6.86 10.37 -8.64
N LEU A 37 -5.68 9.87 -9.04
CA LEU A 37 -5.43 8.46 -9.23
C LEU A 37 -5.71 7.64 -7.96
N PHE A 38 -5.39 8.16 -6.77
CA PHE A 38 -5.50 7.45 -5.50
C PHE A 38 -6.73 7.82 -4.65
N ARG A 39 -7.73 8.50 -5.24
CA ARG A 39 -8.97 8.85 -4.54
C ARG A 39 -10.02 7.75 -4.56
N SER A 40 -9.89 6.79 -5.45
CA SER A 40 -10.83 5.68 -5.64
C SER A 40 -10.11 4.35 -5.53
N THR A 41 -10.78 3.35 -5.01
CA THR A 41 -10.34 1.95 -4.94
C THR A 41 -10.75 1.15 -6.18
N GLU A 42 -11.65 1.68 -7.02
CA GLU A 42 -12.08 1.02 -8.24
C GLU A 42 -10.90 0.86 -9.22
N PRO A 43 -10.69 -0.35 -9.77
CA PRO A 43 -9.59 -0.60 -10.70
C PRO A 43 -9.66 0.30 -11.94
N VAL A 44 -8.51 0.78 -12.39
CA VAL A 44 -8.39 1.45 -13.70
C VAL A 44 -8.32 0.38 -14.78
N VAL A 45 -9.28 0.37 -15.70
CA VAL A 45 -9.23 -0.47 -16.91
C VAL A 45 -8.47 0.29 -17.99
N MET A 46 -7.37 -0.28 -18.48
CA MET A 46 -6.45 0.43 -19.37
C MET A 46 -5.78 -0.48 -20.40
N TRP A 47 -5.30 0.14 -21.48
CA TRP A 47 -4.51 -0.47 -22.54
C TRP A 47 -3.20 0.27 -22.69
N LEU A 48 -2.11 -0.48 -22.82
CA LEU A 48 -0.79 0.04 -23.15
C LEU A 48 -0.36 -0.57 -24.47
N GLN A 49 0.05 0.28 -25.42
CA GLN A 49 0.50 -0.14 -26.74
C GLN A 49 1.94 0.32 -26.98
N SER A 50 2.87 -0.63 -27.06
CA SER A 50 4.31 -0.35 -27.24
C SER A 50 5.04 -1.57 -27.81
N ASP A 51 6.27 -1.40 -28.27
CA ASP A 51 7.22 -2.49 -28.56
C ASP A 51 7.69 -3.11 -27.24
N PHE A 52 6.84 -3.94 -26.63
CA PHE A 52 7.13 -4.53 -25.32
C PHE A 52 8.32 -5.48 -25.34
N LYS A 53 8.62 -6.08 -26.49
CA LYS A 53 9.82 -6.89 -26.65
C LYS A 53 11.09 -6.06 -26.40
N THR A 54 11.11 -4.82 -26.86
CA THR A 54 12.22 -3.87 -26.61
C THR A 54 12.19 -3.33 -25.19
N VAL A 55 11.04 -2.89 -24.69
CA VAL A 55 10.87 -2.37 -23.33
C VAL A 55 11.35 -3.39 -22.30
N PHE A 56 10.86 -4.64 -22.35
CA PHE A 56 11.14 -5.66 -21.33
C PHE A 56 12.54 -6.28 -21.44
N LYS A 57 13.31 -5.96 -22.48
CA LYS A 57 14.73 -6.30 -22.59
C LYS A 57 15.63 -5.32 -21.84
N ASP A 58 15.18 -4.13 -21.54
CA ASP A 58 15.95 -3.17 -20.74
C ASP A 58 15.96 -3.60 -19.28
N ARG A 59 17.08 -4.18 -18.87
CA ARG A 59 17.32 -4.74 -17.53
C ARG A 59 18.29 -3.90 -16.70
N ASP A 60 18.63 -2.72 -17.19
CA ASP A 60 19.51 -1.80 -16.50
C ASP A 60 18.72 -1.01 -15.46
N SER A 61 19.01 -1.23 -14.17
CA SER A 61 18.35 -0.53 -13.07
C SER A 61 18.67 0.98 -13.00
N MET A 62 19.71 1.41 -13.71
CA MET A 62 20.15 2.81 -13.81
C MET A 62 19.74 3.45 -15.14
N THR A 63 18.96 2.75 -15.96
CA THR A 63 18.55 3.26 -17.27
C THR A 63 17.79 4.58 -17.17
N THR A 64 18.13 5.50 -18.05
CA THR A 64 17.37 6.74 -18.27
C THR A 64 16.53 6.68 -19.54
N LYS A 65 16.53 5.53 -20.24
CA LYS A 65 15.77 5.34 -21.46
C LYS A 65 14.28 5.52 -21.23
N ARG A 66 13.60 6.06 -22.22
CA ARG A 66 12.17 6.26 -22.25
C ARG A 66 11.62 5.67 -23.54
N TYR A 67 10.53 4.92 -23.39
CA TYR A 67 9.89 4.19 -24.49
C TYR A 67 8.55 4.82 -24.78
N PRO A 68 8.36 5.42 -25.98
CA PRO A 68 7.06 5.95 -26.39
C PRO A 68 5.98 4.87 -26.37
N THR A 69 4.84 5.18 -25.79
CA THR A 69 3.77 4.22 -25.55
C THR A 69 2.42 4.92 -25.69
N GLY A 70 1.53 4.36 -26.50
CA GLY A 70 0.12 4.75 -26.52
C GLY A 70 -0.57 4.20 -25.26
N MET A 71 -1.33 5.04 -24.58
CA MET A 71 -2.11 4.66 -23.41
C MET A 71 -3.57 5.03 -23.61
N ARG A 72 -4.47 4.09 -23.36
CA ARG A 72 -5.92 4.30 -23.33
C ARG A 72 -6.47 3.80 -22.00
N TRP A 73 -7.56 4.39 -21.52
CA TRP A 73 -8.25 3.93 -20.31
C TRP A 73 -9.72 4.29 -20.35
N LEU A 74 -10.54 3.59 -19.57
CA LEU A 74 -11.94 3.96 -19.36
C LEU A 74 -12.03 5.16 -18.42
N GLY A 75 -12.66 6.22 -18.91
CA GLY A 75 -13.01 7.39 -18.12
C GLY A 75 -14.18 7.12 -17.17
N GLU A 76 -14.41 8.02 -16.22
CA GLU A 76 -15.50 7.92 -15.23
C GLU A 76 -16.90 7.91 -15.88
N LYS A 77 -17.03 8.42 -17.09
CA LYS A 77 -18.29 8.44 -17.87
C LYS A 77 -18.46 7.22 -18.79
N GLY A 78 -17.53 6.25 -18.74
CA GLY A 78 -17.52 5.08 -19.61
C GLY A 78 -16.96 5.34 -21.01
N ASP A 79 -16.47 6.55 -21.28
CA ASP A 79 -15.76 6.91 -22.50
C ASP A 79 -14.32 6.36 -22.49
N THR A 80 -13.75 6.15 -23.67
CA THR A 80 -12.34 5.76 -23.80
C THR A 80 -11.50 7.02 -24.02
N LEU A 81 -10.67 7.32 -23.04
CA LEU A 81 -9.69 8.40 -23.10
C LEU A 81 -8.34 7.86 -23.57
N SER A 82 -7.50 8.71 -24.18
CA SER A 82 -6.19 8.31 -24.66
C SER A 82 -5.16 9.43 -24.53
N THR A 83 -3.90 9.04 -24.35
CA THR A 83 -2.74 9.93 -24.41
C THR A 83 -1.48 9.14 -24.74
N ASP A 84 -0.46 9.83 -25.23
CA ASP A 84 0.88 9.26 -25.30
C ASP A 84 1.61 9.47 -23.97
N VAL A 85 2.28 8.42 -23.54
CA VAL A 85 3.13 8.40 -22.33
C VAL A 85 4.53 7.88 -22.69
N GLN A 86 5.45 8.02 -21.73
CA GLN A 86 6.76 7.40 -21.82
C GLN A 86 6.89 6.33 -20.73
N LEU A 87 7.37 5.15 -21.07
CA LEU A 87 7.68 4.12 -20.10
C LEU A 87 9.18 4.10 -19.80
N GLY A 88 9.53 3.92 -18.53
CA GLY A 88 10.87 3.56 -18.10
C GLY A 88 10.82 2.28 -17.30
N THR A 89 11.79 1.38 -17.45
CA THR A 89 11.91 0.21 -16.59
C THR A 89 12.48 0.61 -15.23
N ARG A 90 12.14 -0.14 -14.16
CA ARG A 90 12.58 0.16 -12.80
C ARG A 90 12.71 -1.09 -11.94
N GLY A 91 13.33 -0.92 -10.77
CA GLY A 91 13.46 -1.97 -9.76
C GLY A 91 14.79 -2.73 -9.88
N HIS A 92 14.95 -3.73 -9.02
CA HIS A 92 16.17 -4.55 -8.96
C HIS A 92 15.86 -6.01 -9.23
N TRP A 93 15.22 -6.71 -8.30
CA TRP A 93 14.95 -8.15 -8.41
C TRP A 93 13.98 -8.46 -9.54
N ARG A 94 12.79 -7.87 -9.53
CA ARG A 94 11.78 -8.08 -10.57
C ARG A 94 12.27 -7.66 -11.95
N LEU A 95 13.13 -6.63 -12.03
CA LEU A 95 13.74 -6.21 -13.29
C LEU A 95 14.58 -7.31 -13.92
N ARG A 96 15.25 -8.15 -13.12
CA ARG A 96 16.08 -9.26 -13.60
C ARG A 96 15.29 -10.55 -13.82
N THR A 97 14.28 -10.80 -13.00
CA THR A 97 13.62 -12.09 -12.86
C THR A 97 12.30 -12.18 -13.63
N CYS A 98 11.55 -11.08 -13.75
CA CYS A 98 10.23 -11.07 -14.36
C CYS A 98 10.29 -10.96 -15.89
N SER A 99 9.40 -11.63 -16.62
CA SER A 99 9.23 -11.41 -18.06
C SER A 99 8.53 -10.08 -18.37
N VAL A 100 7.63 -9.64 -17.50
CA VAL A 100 7.03 -8.31 -17.53
C VAL A 100 7.57 -7.52 -16.35
N VAL A 101 8.37 -6.50 -16.64
CA VAL A 101 9.13 -5.77 -15.62
C VAL A 101 8.34 -4.62 -15.01
N PRO A 102 8.66 -4.22 -13.76
CA PRO A 102 8.08 -3.01 -13.18
C PRO A 102 8.43 -1.77 -14.00
N LEU A 103 7.47 -0.86 -14.10
CA LEU A 103 7.57 0.32 -14.95
C LEU A 103 7.40 1.60 -14.13
N LYS A 104 7.95 2.68 -14.63
CA LYS A 104 7.58 4.05 -14.30
C LYS A 104 6.93 4.68 -15.53
N VAL A 105 5.73 5.20 -15.37
CA VAL A 105 4.95 5.83 -16.44
C VAL A 105 5.07 7.33 -16.28
N TYR A 106 5.51 8.02 -17.33
CA TYR A 106 5.72 9.46 -17.36
C TYR A 106 4.64 10.12 -18.19
N PHE A 107 3.94 11.08 -17.59
CA PHE A 107 2.80 11.77 -18.17
C PHE A 107 3.15 13.20 -18.58
N ASP A 108 2.52 13.66 -19.64
CA ASP A 108 2.35 15.08 -19.91
C ASP A 108 1.18 15.59 -19.06
N LYS A 109 1.46 16.44 -18.08
CA LYS A 109 0.46 16.96 -17.12
C LYS A 109 -0.67 17.72 -17.79
N GLU A 110 -0.39 18.42 -18.88
CA GLU A 110 -1.42 19.18 -19.60
C GLU A 110 -2.38 18.24 -20.35
N LYS A 111 -1.86 17.18 -20.94
CA LYS A 111 -2.68 16.18 -21.66
C LYS A 111 -3.57 15.35 -20.75
N THR A 112 -3.17 15.17 -19.48
CA THR A 112 -3.94 14.40 -18.50
C THR A 112 -4.82 15.24 -17.58
N LYS A 113 -4.80 16.58 -17.76
CA LYS A 113 -5.59 17.52 -16.96
C LYS A 113 -7.08 17.13 -16.97
N GLY A 114 -7.69 17.09 -15.79
CA GLY A 114 -9.11 16.75 -15.66
C GLY A 114 -9.42 15.24 -15.64
N THR A 115 -8.46 14.38 -15.95
CA THR A 115 -8.63 12.91 -15.95
C THR A 115 -8.20 12.28 -14.62
N VAL A 116 -8.34 10.95 -14.51
CA VAL A 116 -7.85 10.17 -13.36
C VAL A 116 -6.33 10.31 -13.17
N PHE A 117 -5.57 10.57 -14.23
CA PHE A 117 -4.13 10.80 -14.20
C PHE A 117 -3.73 12.27 -14.09
N GLY A 118 -4.70 13.16 -13.90
CA GLY A 118 -4.46 14.60 -13.79
C GLY A 118 -3.60 14.94 -12.57
N GLY A 119 -2.53 15.72 -12.81
CA GLY A 119 -1.55 16.12 -11.80
C GLY A 119 -0.30 15.25 -11.76
N GLN A 120 -0.37 14.02 -12.27
CA GLN A 120 0.76 13.09 -12.30
C GLN A 120 1.85 13.54 -13.26
N GLY A 121 3.09 13.64 -12.78
CA GLY A 121 4.27 13.77 -13.63
C GLY A 121 4.84 12.40 -13.99
N SER A 122 4.91 11.53 -13.02
CA SER A 122 5.26 10.12 -13.19
C SER A 122 4.66 9.28 -12.07
N VAL A 123 4.39 8.00 -12.32
CA VAL A 123 3.85 7.05 -11.34
C VAL A 123 4.46 5.68 -11.55
N LYS A 124 4.70 4.98 -10.44
CA LYS A 124 5.18 3.59 -10.44
C LYS A 124 4.02 2.66 -10.81
N LEU A 125 4.26 1.76 -11.78
CA LEU A 125 3.34 0.70 -12.17
C LEU A 125 4.00 -0.66 -11.91
N THR A 126 3.36 -1.48 -11.09
CA THR A 126 3.78 -2.84 -10.79
C THR A 126 2.88 -3.82 -11.54
N PRO A 127 3.35 -4.44 -12.64
CA PRO A 127 2.61 -5.44 -13.39
C PRO A 127 2.82 -6.85 -12.82
N HIS A 128 2.08 -7.82 -13.36
CA HIS A 128 2.34 -9.24 -13.12
C HIS A 128 3.76 -9.64 -13.58
N CYS A 129 4.43 -10.52 -12.83
CA CYS A 129 5.83 -10.88 -13.12
C CYS A 129 5.97 -11.86 -14.29
N GLN A 130 5.15 -12.91 -14.33
CA GLN A 130 5.18 -14.00 -15.31
C GLN A 130 3.78 -14.32 -15.83
N LYS A 131 3.69 -15.15 -16.87
CA LYS A 131 2.43 -15.47 -17.55
C LYS A 131 1.42 -16.27 -16.71
N SER A 132 1.87 -17.06 -15.72
CA SER A 132 0.98 -17.92 -14.96
C SER A 132 0.04 -17.12 -14.06
N ASP A 133 -1.17 -17.65 -13.85
CA ASP A 133 -2.20 -16.99 -13.04
C ASP A 133 -1.78 -16.81 -11.57
N ARG A 134 -0.88 -17.64 -11.05
CA ARG A 134 -0.31 -17.45 -9.71
C ARG A 134 0.30 -16.06 -9.54
N TYR A 135 1.03 -15.54 -10.55
CA TYR A 135 1.61 -14.20 -10.48
C TYR A 135 0.55 -13.10 -10.57
N ALA A 136 -0.57 -13.35 -11.26
CA ALA A 136 -1.70 -12.43 -11.24
C ALA A 136 -2.35 -12.39 -9.84
N GLN A 137 -2.51 -13.54 -9.19
CA GLN A 137 -3.02 -13.62 -7.82
C GLN A 137 -2.10 -12.91 -6.82
N ASN A 138 -0.79 -12.99 -7.01
CA ASN A 138 0.18 -12.28 -6.15
C ASN A 138 0.04 -10.75 -6.27
N ILE A 139 -0.25 -10.22 -7.47
CA ILE A 139 -0.51 -8.78 -7.66
C ILE A 139 -1.71 -8.32 -6.82
N TYR A 140 -2.80 -9.10 -6.81
CA TYR A 140 -3.97 -8.76 -5.99
C TYR A 140 -3.64 -8.74 -4.50
N VAL A 141 -2.89 -9.74 -4.01
CA VAL A 141 -2.52 -9.79 -2.59
C VAL A 141 -1.51 -8.69 -2.23
N GLU A 142 -0.52 -8.41 -3.08
CA GLU A 142 0.43 -7.33 -2.82
C GLU A 142 -0.27 -5.95 -2.78
N TYR A 143 -1.21 -5.70 -3.69
CA TYR A 143 -2.07 -4.52 -3.63
C TYR A 143 -2.86 -4.46 -2.31
N ALA A 144 -3.46 -5.58 -1.88
CA ALA A 144 -4.19 -5.64 -0.62
C ALA A 144 -3.29 -5.33 0.59
N VAL A 145 -2.01 -5.75 0.56
CA VAL A 145 -1.03 -5.42 1.61
C VAL A 145 -0.80 -3.90 1.71
N TYR A 146 -0.71 -3.17 0.59
CA TYR A 146 -0.67 -1.71 0.62
C TYR A 146 -1.95 -1.13 1.24
N ALA A 147 -3.11 -1.63 0.86
CA ALA A 147 -4.40 -1.19 1.42
C ALA A 147 -4.53 -1.50 2.93
N MET A 148 -4.05 -2.66 3.40
CA MET A 148 -3.96 -3.00 4.82
C MET A 148 -3.10 -1.99 5.59
N TYR A 149 -1.95 -1.61 5.02
CA TYR A 149 -1.07 -0.65 5.66
C TYR A 149 -1.71 0.75 5.70
N ASN A 150 -2.47 1.13 4.65
CA ASN A 150 -3.24 2.38 4.65
C ASN A 150 -4.33 2.41 5.74
N ALA A 151 -4.94 1.27 6.08
CA ALA A 151 -5.93 1.18 7.16
C ALA A 151 -5.30 1.42 8.55
N LEU A 152 -4.00 1.15 8.70
CA LEU A 152 -3.27 1.24 9.97
C LEU A 152 -2.61 2.60 10.20
N THR A 153 -2.15 3.28 9.15
CA THR A 153 -1.42 4.53 9.28
C THR A 153 -1.51 5.40 8.02
N PRO A 154 -1.61 6.73 8.15
CA PRO A 154 -1.49 7.64 7.02
C PRO A 154 -0.07 7.72 6.44
N ILE A 155 0.96 7.32 7.20
CA ILE A 155 2.36 7.25 6.75
C ILE A 155 2.58 5.94 5.98
N SER A 156 1.92 5.83 4.85
CA SER A 156 1.89 4.65 3.98
C SER A 156 1.60 5.05 2.54
N LEU A 157 2.14 4.37 1.56
CA LEU A 157 1.86 4.64 0.15
C LEU A 157 0.45 4.16 -0.20
N ARG A 158 -0.31 4.98 -0.90
CA ARG A 158 -1.56 4.56 -1.54
C ARG A 158 -1.27 3.72 -2.77
N ALA A 159 -2.14 2.77 -3.03
CA ALA A 159 -2.09 1.98 -4.24
C ALA A 159 -3.46 1.96 -4.94
N ARG A 160 -3.47 1.72 -6.24
CA ARG A 160 -4.70 1.52 -7.02
C ARG A 160 -4.52 0.42 -8.04
N LEU A 161 -5.42 -0.55 -8.04
CA LEU A 161 -5.44 -1.63 -9.02
C LEU A 161 -5.69 -1.12 -10.44
N SER A 162 -5.16 -1.88 -11.39
CA SER A 162 -5.49 -1.74 -12.80
C SER A 162 -5.67 -3.10 -13.46
N GLN A 163 -6.60 -3.18 -14.41
CA GLN A 163 -6.66 -4.23 -15.41
C GLN A 163 -5.98 -3.72 -16.66
N ILE A 164 -4.83 -4.29 -16.99
CA ILE A 164 -3.96 -3.79 -18.04
C ILE A 164 -4.01 -4.73 -19.23
N THR A 165 -4.46 -4.25 -20.37
CA THR A 165 -4.32 -4.94 -21.66
C THR A 165 -3.04 -4.46 -22.34
N TRP A 166 -2.13 -5.38 -22.54
CA TRP A 166 -0.85 -5.15 -23.18
C TRP A 166 -0.98 -5.46 -24.66
N GLU A 167 -0.61 -4.52 -25.53
CA GLU A 167 -0.71 -4.64 -26.99
C GLU A 167 0.67 -4.31 -27.61
N ASP A 168 1.22 -5.23 -28.40
CA ASP A 168 2.46 -4.98 -29.15
C ASP A 168 2.14 -4.87 -30.64
N PRO A 169 2.32 -3.69 -31.27
CA PRO A 169 2.05 -3.51 -32.70
C PRO A 169 2.94 -4.38 -33.59
N LYS A 170 4.12 -4.81 -33.09
CA LYS A 170 5.05 -5.68 -33.82
C LYS A 170 4.77 -7.16 -33.62
N ASP A 171 3.99 -7.51 -32.61
CA ASP A 171 3.50 -8.87 -32.35
C ASP A 171 2.00 -8.84 -32.00
N PRO A 172 1.11 -8.81 -33.00
CA PRO A 172 -0.35 -8.74 -32.76
C PRO A 172 -0.90 -9.91 -31.94
N LYS A 173 -0.15 -11.02 -31.83
CA LYS A 173 -0.51 -12.16 -30.96
C LYS A 173 -0.19 -11.88 -29.49
N PHE A 174 0.60 -10.86 -29.21
CA PHE A 174 0.90 -10.39 -27.86
C PHE A 174 -0.20 -9.42 -27.41
N THR A 175 -1.41 -9.96 -27.18
CA THR A 175 -2.50 -9.24 -26.53
C THR A 175 -2.90 -10.04 -25.29
N VAL A 176 -2.64 -9.48 -24.11
CA VAL A 176 -2.97 -10.15 -22.86
C VAL A 176 -3.45 -9.13 -21.83
N THR A 177 -4.55 -9.46 -21.14
CA THR A 177 -5.05 -8.63 -20.02
C THR A 177 -4.65 -9.28 -18.71
N ARG A 178 -4.00 -8.50 -17.86
CA ARG A 178 -3.50 -8.93 -16.53
C ARG A 178 -3.63 -7.81 -15.51
N PRO A 179 -3.75 -8.14 -14.21
CA PRO A 179 -3.72 -7.13 -13.16
C PRO A 179 -2.33 -6.50 -13.04
N GLY A 180 -2.34 -5.27 -12.59
CA GLY A 180 -1.21 -4.51 -12.09
C GLY A 180 -1.73 -3.50 -11.08
N PHE A 181 -0.84 -2.77 -10.43
CA PHE A 181 -1.26 -1.67 -9.57
C PHE A 181 -0.29 -0.49 -9.65
N TRP A 182 -0.87 0.68 -9.49
CA TRP A 182 -0.16 1.93 -9.33
C TRP A 182 0.22 2.14 -7.88
N THR A 183 1.38 2.74 -7.63
CA THR A 183 1.81 3.11 -6.29
C THR A 183 2.12 4.59 -6.24
N GLU A 184 1.63 5.27 -5.22
CA GLU A 184 1.91 6.68 -4.92
C GLU A 184 3.43 6.93 -4.88
N GLU A 185 3.87 8.09 -5.35
CA GLU A 185 5.28 8.48 -5.22
C GLU A 185 5.57 8.84 -3.75
N ASP A 186 6.79 8.55 -3.32
CA ASP A 186 7.22 8.73 -1.93
C ASP A 186 7.06 10.20 -1.48
N ASP A 187 7.40 11.14 -2.36
CA ASP A 187 7.30 12.59 -2.08
C ASP A 187 5.84 13.07 -1.97
N ASP A 188 4.93 12.48 -2.76
CA ASP A 188 3.50 12.82 -2.69
C ASP A 188 2.88 12.32 -1.38
N MET A 189 3.25 11.11 -0.94
CA MET A 189 2.88 10.58 0.36
C MET A 189 3.41 11.48 1.49
N ALA A 190 4.68 11.88 1.43
CA ALA A 190 5.26 12.77 2.43
C ALA A 190 4.55 14.13 2.44
N ALA A 191 4.31 14.73 1.27
CA ALA A 191 3.64 16.03 1.15
C ALA A 191 2.23 16.04 1.73
N ARG A 192 1.41 14.98 1.48
CA ARG A 192 0.05 14.90 2.08
C ARG A 192 0.06 14.72 3.60
N ASN A 193 1.18 14.28 4.16
CA ASN A 193 1.42 14.20 5.59
C ASN A 193 2.24 15.41 6.13
N ARG A 194 2.32 16.49 5.35
CA ARG A 194 3.05 17.72 5.72
C ARG A 194 4.52 17.42 6.05
N GLY A 195 5.15 16.57 5.23
CA GLY A 195 6.49 16.09 5.46
C GLY A 195 7.34 16.03 4.18
N LYS A 196 8.53 15.50 4.36
CA LYS A 196 9.51 15.20 3.28
C LYS A 196 10.19 13.87 3.55
N ILE A 197 10.67 13.23 2.49
CA ILE A 197 11.48 12.02 2.58
C ILE A 197 12.93 12.38 2.95
N LEU A 198 13.48 11.65 3.93
CA LEU A 198 14.91 11.73 4.25
C LEU A 198 15.64 10.57 3.56
N MET A 199 16.66 10.93 2.75
CA MET A 199 17.46 9.96 2.00
C MET A 199 18.75 9.55 2.74
N GLN A 200 18.93 10.01 3.98
CA GLN A 200 20.11 9.70 4.77
C GLN A 200 20.01 8.30 5.35
N THR A 201 21.00 7.45 5.07
CA THR A 201 21.14 6.13 5.70
C THR A 201 21.64 6.25 7.16
N GLY A 202 21.53 5.17 7.92
CA GLY A 202 21.94 5.13 9.33
C GLY A 202 20.82 5.52 10.29
N GLY A 203 19.56 5.36 9.90
CA GLY A 203 18.40 5.60 10.77
C GLY A 203 18.50 4.81 12.07
N ASN A 204 18.32 5.51 13.19
CA ASN A 204 18.32 4.93 14.53
C ASN A 204 16.87 4.82 15.03
N ALA A 205 16.51 3.66 15.55
CA ALA A 205 15.15 3.43 16.08
C ALA A 205 14.78 4.42 17.21
N ALA A 206 15.75 4.92 17.97
CA ALA A 206 15.51 5.93 19.01
C ALA A 206 15.07 7.30 18.50
N GLU A 207 15.31 7.61 17.21
CA GLU A 207 14.88 8.86 16.55
C GLU A 207 13.51 8.74 15.92
N MET A 208 12.98 7.53 15.84
CA MET A 208 11.67 7.28 15.24
C MET A 208 10.55 7.58 16.23
N ASP A 209 9.40 7.98 15.72
CA ASP A 209 8.17 8.04 16.50
C ASP A 209 7.84 6.65 17.05
N PRO A 210 7.74 6.47 18.39
CA PRO A 210 7.61 5.13 18.97
C PRO A 210 6.32 4.42 18.57
N TRP A 211 5.24 5.17 18.32
CA TRP A 211 3.98 4.59 17.87
C TRP A 211 4.08 4.11 16.43
N GLN A 212 4.54 4.97 15.51
CA GLN A 212 4.68 4.62 14.10
C GLN A 212 5.69 3.49 13.89
N MET A 213 6.78 3.49 14.67
CA MET A 213 7.77 2.41 14.61
C MET A 213 7.13 1.07 15.02
N ALA A 214 6.40 1.04 16.14
CA ALA A 214 5.73 -0.17 16.59
C ALA A 214 4.62 -0.63 15.64
N VAL A 215 3.84 0.29 15.08
CA VAL A 215 2.85 -0.04 14.03
C VAL A 215 3.54 -0.67 12.82
N THR A 216 4.65 -0.09 12.35
CA THR A 216 5.38 -0.61 11.19
C THR A 216 6.00 -1.98 11.46
N ASP A 217 6.64 -2.18 12.61
CA ASP A 217 7.29 -3.44 12.97
C ASP A 217 6.28 -4.58 13.13
N VAL A 218 5.15 -4.31 13.79
CA VAL A 218 4.04 -5.27 13.93
C VAL A 218 3.40 -5.55 12.57
N PHE A 219 3.31 -4.56 11.67
CA PHE A 219 2.83 -4.76 10.31
C PHE A 219 3.73 -5.71 9.53
N GLN A 220 5.04 -5.49 9.56
CA GLN A 220 6.00 -6.38 8.89
C GLN A 220 5.88 -7.82 9.41
N TYR A 221 5.66 -8.00 10.72
CA TYR A 221 5.40 -9.31 11.29
C TYR A 221 4.05 -9.90 10.87
N MET A 222 2.98 -9.10 10.84
CA MET A 222 1.66 -9.53 10.40
C MET A 222 1.69 -10.12 9.01
N ILE A 223 2.33 -9.44 8.07
CA ILE A 223 2.45 -9.91 6.68
C ILE A 223 3.59 -10.91 6.46
N GLY A 224 4.40 -11.21 7.50
CA GLY A 224 5.56 -12.09 7.40
C GLY A 224 6.66 -11.55 6.48
N ASN A 225 6.85 -10.24 6.45
CA ASN A 225 7.94 -9.64 5.68
C ASN A 225 9.22 -9.59 6.53
N THR A 226 10.29 -10.17 6.01
CA THR A 226 11.63 -10.12 6.62
C THR A 226 12.63 -9.36 5.74
N ASP A 227 12.20 -8.86 4.59
CA ASP A 227 13.06 -8.16 3.63
C ASP A 227 13.00 -6.63 3.83
N PHE A 228 13.43 -6.17 5.01
CA PHE A 228 13.51 -4.75 5.30
C PHE A 228 14.67 -4.42 6.27
N SER A 229 15.11 -3.16 6.23
CA SER A 229 16.12 -2.64 7.17
C SER A 229 15.98 -1.12 7.32
N LEU A 230 15.82 -0.65 8.57
CA LEU A 230 15.80 0.77 8.90
C LEU A 230 17.19 1.41 8.67
N SER A 231 18.26 0.76 9.13
CA SER A 231 19.62 1.30 9.03
C SER A 231 20.10 1.46 7.59
N TYR A 232 19.67 0.58 6.67
CA TYR A 232 20.04 0.62 5.26
C TYR A 232 18.96 1.24 4.37
N LEU A 233 17.83 1.69 4.92
CA LEU A 233 16.65 2.16 4.19
C LEU A 233 16.19 1.17 3.11
N HIS A 234 16.34 -0.13 3.39
CA HIS A 234 15.87 -1.18 2.50
C HIS A 234 14.39 -1.45 2.76
N ASN A 235 13.55 -1.28 1.76
CA ASN A 235 12.09 -1.41 1.82
C ASN A 235 11.44 -0.57 2.95
N LEU A 236 12.16 0.45 3.40
CA LEU A 236 11.72 1.48 4.34
C LEU A 236 12.13 2.87 3.84
N ARG A 237 11.35 3.88 4.17
CA ARG A 237 11.69 5.31 4.06
C ARG A 237 11.54 5.95 5.42
N ILE A 238 12.25 7.03 5.61
CA ILE A 238 12.12 7.90 6.78
C ILE A 238 11.42 9.18 6.33
N VAL A 239 10.34 9.52 7.00
CA VAL A 239 9.56 10.72 6.76
C VAL A 239 9.76 11.69 7.92
N GLN A 240 10.13 12.92 7.61
CA GLN A 240 10.14 14.03 8.56
C GLN A 240 8.89 14.88 8.31
N THR A 241 8.05 15.05 9.33
CA THR A 241 6.88 15.93 9.26
C THR A 241 7.17 17.26 9.96
N ASP A 242 6.36 18.26 9.69
CA ASP A 242 6.42 19.57 10.38
C ASP A 242 5.73 19.56 11.75
N THR A 243 5.10 18.44 12.13
CA THR A 243 4.31 18.29 13.35
C THR A 243 5.05 17.57 14.48
N SER A 244 6.22 16.99 14.21
CA SER A 244 6.97 16.19 15.18
C SER A 244 8.48 16.38 15.01
N ILE A 245 9.20 16.30 16.11
CA ILE A 245 10.66 16.21 16.13
C ILE A 245 11.16 14.80 15.81
N ASN A 246 10.31 13.78 16.01
CA ASN A 246 10.60 12.40 15.70
C ASN A 246 10.33 12.12 14.21
N PHE A 247 11.03 11.15 13.68
CA PHE A 247 10.86 10.68 12.31
C PHE A 247 9.88 9.51 12.23
N PHE A 248 9.28 9.33 11.06
CA PHE A 248 8.26 8.29 10.85
C PHE A 248 8.75 7.27 9.82
N PRO A 249 8.94 6.00 10.21
CA PRO A 249 9.25 4.96 9.24
C PRO A 249 8.01 4.63 8.40
N MET A 250 8.21 4.47 7.09
CA MET A 250 7.21 4.08 6.10
C MET A 250 7.70 2.86 5.33
N ALA A 251 6.96 1.76 5.41
CA ALA A 251 7.28 0.52 4.72
C ALA A 251 6.69 0.49 3.30
N TYR A 252 7.40 -0.18 2.39
CA TYR A 252 6.98 -0.40 1.00
C TYR A 252 7.65 -1.66 0.42
N ASP A 253 7.25 -2.07 -0.80
CA ASP A 253 7.77 -3.23 -1.53
C ASP A 253 7.57 -4.55 -0.78
N PHE A 254 6.31 -5.03 -0.79
CA PHE A 254 5.88 -6.16 0.05
C PHE A 254 5.87 -7.51 -0.67
N ASP A 255 6.40 -7.61 -1.87
CA ASP A 255 6.36 -8.81 -2.70
C ASP A 255 7.12 -10.01 -2.12
N TRP A 256 8.06 -9.77 -1.20
CA TRP A 256 8.81 -10.80 -0.46
C TRP A 256 8.16 -11.18 0.87
N SER A 257 6.95 -10.68 1.17
CA SER A 257 6.24 -11.07 2.39
C SER A 257 5.63 -12.47 2.30
N GLY A 258 5.50 -13.12 3.45
CA GLY A 258 4.86 -14.44 3.56
C GLY A 258 3.39 -14.42 3.10
N LEU A 259 2.67 -13.33 3.35
CA LEU A 259 1.28 -13.16 2.90
C LEU A 259 1.18 -13.13 1.37
N VAL A 260 2.08 -12.44 0.68
CA VAL A 260 2.14 -12.42 -0.79
C VAL A 260 2.65 -13.75 -1.34
N ASN A 261 3.60 -14.39 -0.69
CA ASN A 261 4.16 -15.70 -1.06
C ASN A 261 4.53 -15.79 -2.54
N SER A 262 5.30 -14.82 -3.01
CA SER A 262 5.74 -14.78 -4.42
C SER A 262 6.61 -16.00 -4.75
N PRO A 263 6.43 -16.63 -5.93
CA PRO A 263 7.20 -17.83 -6.28
C PRO A 263 8.72 -17.65 -6.34
N TYR A 264 9.18 -16.42 -6.44
CA TYR A 264 10.61 -16.07 -6.44
C TYR A 264 11.13 -15.64 -5.07
N ALA A 265 10.24 -15.42 -4.09
CA ALA A 265 10.63 -14.96 -2.76
C ALA A 265 11.22 -16.10 -1.93
N ALA A 266 12.33 -15.84 -1.27
CA ALA A 266 12.99 -16.73 -0.35
C ALA A 266 13.56 -15.93 0.83
N PRO A 267 13.53 -16.43 2.06
CA PRO A 267 14.15 -15.72 3.17
C PRO A 267 15.66 -15.63 2.99
N ASP A 268 16.27 -14.58 3.56
CA ASP A 268 17.73 -14.47 3.64
C ASP A 268 18.27 -15.72 4.39
N SER A 269 19.27 -16.37 3.81
CA SER A 269 19.85 -17.62 4.35
C SER A 269 20.46 -17.48 5.75
N ARG A 270 20.72 -16.25 6.20
CA ARG A 270 21.20 -15.93 7.57
C ARG A 270 20.09 -15.93 8.61
N LEU A 271 18.82 -15.92 8.19
CA LEU A 271 17.68 -15.94 9.09
C LEU A 271 17.32 -17.37 9.53
N PRO A 272 16.82 -17.57 10.75
CA PRO A 272 16.45 -18.91 11.28
C PRO A 272 15.08 -19.39 10.77
N ILE A 273 14.70 -19.05 9.54
CA ILE A 273 13.48 -19.47 8.86
C ILE A 273 13.85 -20.11 7.51
N LYS A 274 13.01 -21.03 7.04
CA LYS A 274 13.29 -21.80 5.81
C LYS A 274 12.42 -21.39 4.63
N ARG A 275 11.22 -20.89 4.90
CA ARG A 275 10.23 -20.52 3.88
C ARG A 275 9.83 -19.06 4.05
N VAL A 276 9.48 -18.42 2.98
CA VAL A 276 9.03 -17.02 3.01
C VAL A 276 7.75 -16.84 3.86
N ILE A 277 6.93 -17.89 3.97
CA ILE A 277 5.71 -17.87 4.78
C ILE A 277 5.96 -18.03 6.29
N ASP A 278 7.17 -18.42 6.70
CA ASP A 278 7.50 -18.52 8.12
C ASP A 278 7.70 -17.10 8.69
N ARG A 279 6.96 -16.76 9.76
CA ARG A 279 7.08 -15.43 10.40
C ARG A 279 8.33 -15.38 11.28
N LEU A 280 8.99 -14.24 11.24
CA LEU A 280 10.10 -13.90 12.15
C LEU A 280 10.00 -12.41 12.48
N TYR A 281 9.96 -12.09 13.78
CA TYR A 281 9.99 -10.70 14.19
C TYR A 281 11.40 -10.10 14.03
N ARG A 282 11.51 -9.04 13.23
CA ARG A 282 12.74 -8.29 12.95
C ARG A 282 12.66 -6.83 13.38
N GLY A 283 11.57 -6.45 14.02
CA GLY A 283 11.40 -5.11 14.59
C GLY A 283 12.27 -4.83 15.82
N GLY A 284 12.20 -3.61 16.29
CA GLY A 284 12.88 -3.14 17.50
C GLY A 284 12.23 -3.62 18.79
N CYS A 285 12.87 -3.24 19.92
CA CYS A 285 12.28 -3.38 21.25
C CYS A 285 11.22 -2.29 21.46
N HIS A 286 10.04 -2.69 21.90
CA HIS A 286 8.94 -1.80 22.26
C HIS A 286 8.46 -2.06 23.69
N THR A 287 8.01 -1.02 24.39
CA THR A 287 7.48 -1.19 25.73
C THR A 287 6.15 -1.98 25.70
N PRO A 288 5.83 -2.73 26.77
CA PRO A 288 4.55 -3.46 26.85
C PRO A 288 3.34 -2.57 26.61
N GLU A 289 3.37 -1.32 27.06
CA GLU A 289 2.26 -0.35 26.91
C GLU A 289 2.05 0.05 25.45
N ILE A 290 3.15 0.29 24.71
CA ILE A 290 3.08 0.59 23.27
C ILE A 290 2.54 -0.61 22.51
N LEU A 291 3.06 -1.82 22.77
CA LEU A 291 2.58 -3.05 22.13
C LEU A 291 1.09 -3.31 22.41
N ALA A 292 0.64 -3.14 23.65
CA ALA A 292 -0.78 -3.31 23.99
C ALA A 292 -1.69 -2.34 23.22
N ARG A 293 -1.28 -1.07 23.08
CA ARG A 293 -1.99 -0.08 22.29
C ARG A 293 -1.99 -0.44 20.80
N VAL A 294 -0.86 -0.88 20.25
CA VAL A 294 -0.74 -1.31 18.86
C VAL A 294 -1.66 -2.51 18.59
N PHE A 295 -1.64 -3.53 19.44
CA PHE A 295 -2.54 -4.69 19.27
C PHE A 295 -4.02 -4.31 19.38
N THR A 296 -4.38 -3.38 20.26
CA THR A 296 -5.73 -2.83 20.34
C THR A 296 -6.11 -2.14 19.02
N HIS A 297 -5.20 -1.36 18.44
CA HIS A 297 -5.40 -0.70 17.15
C HIS A 297 -5.60 -1.72 16.02
N TYR A 298 -4.76 -2.76 15.95
CA TYR A 298 -4.88 -3.83 14.95
C TYR A 298 -6.21 -4.58 15.07
N LYS A 299 -6.66 -4.88 16.29
CA LYS A 299 -7.97 -5.52 16.54
C LYS A 299 -9.12 -4.61 16.10
N ALA A 300 -9.04 -3.32 16.39
CA ALA A 300 -10.03 -2.34 15.94
C ALA A 300 -10.11 -2.23 14.42
N LYS A 301 -8.98 -2.39 13.73
CA LYS A 301 -8.86 -2.34 12.26
C LYS A 301 -9.03 -3.69 11.57
N LYS A 302 -9.28 -4.78 12.31
CA LYS A 302 -9.39 -6.14 11.75
C LYS A 302 -10.37 -6.22 10.58
N GLY A 303 -11.57 -5.65 10.72
CA GLY A 303 -12.58 -5.65 9.65
C GLY A 303 -12.11 -4.97 8.38
N GLU A 304 -11.47 -3.80 8.50
CA GLU A 304 -10.91 -3.07 7.35
C GLU A 304 -9.78 -3.87 6.67
N ILE A 305 -8.89 -4.48 7.46
CA ILE A 305 -7.78 -5.31 6.97
C ILE A 305 -8.32 -6.51 6.18
N TYR A 306 -9.29 -7.25 6.71
CA TYR A 306 -9.88 -8.38 5.97
C TYR A 306 -10.67 -7.92 4.75
N GLY A 307 -11.37 -6.77 4.84
CA GLY A 307 -12.10 -6.15 3.73
C GLY A 307 -11.21 -5.94 2.50
N THR A 308 -9.93 -5.59 2.70
CA THR A 308 -8.98 -5.41 1.57
C THR A 308 -8.79 -6.66 0.71
N LEU A 309 -9.04 -7.84 1.27
CA LEU A 309 -8.99 -9.13 0.56
C LEU A 309 -10.38 -9.58 0.11
N THR A 310 -11.38 -9.55 1.01
CA THR A 310 -12.71 -10.14 0.77
C THR A 310 -13.54 -9.36 -0.24
N GLU A 311 -13.30 -8.05 -0.37
CA GLU A 311 -13.97 -7.19 -1.34
C GLU A 311 -13.24 -7.12 -2.69
N LEU A 312 -12.06 -7.76 -2.79
CA LEU A 312 -11.19 -7.67 -3.95
C LEU A 312 -11.66 -8.60 -5.08
N LYS A 313 -12.25 -8.02 -6.11
CA LYS A 313 -12.63 -8.76 -7.32
C LYS A 313 -11.37 -9.26 -8.05
N GLY A 314 -11.30 -10.56 -8.31
CA GLY A 314 -10.19 -11.19 -9.05
C GLY A 314 -9.31 -12.12 -8.22
N LEU A 315 -9.41 -12.13 -6.90
CA LEU A 315 -8.85 -13.21 -6.08
C LEU A 315 -9.66 -14.49 -6.28
N THR A 316 -8.94 -15.61 -6.47
CA THR A 316 -9.59 -16.92 -6.45
C THR A 316 -9.97 -17.30 -5.01
N PRO A 317 -11.03 -18.14 -4.82
CA PRO A 317 -11.43 -18.59 -3.49
C PRO A 317 -10.29 -19.21 -2.69
N ASP A 318 -9.45 -20.07 -3.34
CA ASP A 318 -8.31 -20.72 -2.68
C ASP A 318 -7.27 -19.69 -2.22
N ARG A 319 -6.97 -18.68 -3.07
CA ARG A 319 -5.98 -17.64 -2.71
C ARG A 319 -6.51 -16.72 -1.62
N LEU A 320 -7.79 -16.40 -1.64
CA LEU A 320 -8.45 -15.65 -0.56
C LEU A 320 -8.38 -16.44 0.76
N LYS A 321 -8.69 -17.73 0.72
CA LYS A 321 -8.61 -18.61 1.89
C LYS A 321 -7.19 -18.64 2.46
N GLU A 322 -6.17 -18.90 1.64
CA GLU A 322 -4.76 -18.90 2.07
C GLU A 322 -4.37 -17.56 2.76
N ALA A 323 -4.76 -16.44 2.16
CA ALA A 323 -4.41 -15.13 2.69
C ALA A 323 -5.14 -14.82 4.01
N THR A 324 -6.42 -15.21 4.13
CA THR A 324 -7.18 -15.00 5.36
C THR A 324 -6.72 -15.92 6.49
N GLU A 325 -6.42 -17.20 6.22
CA GLU A 325 -5.84 -18.12 7.19
C GLU A 325 -4.49 -17.61 7.71
N TYR A 326 -3.65 -17.05 6.82
CA TYR A 326 -2.39 -16.42 7.23
C TYR A 326 -2.62 -15.24 8.18
N LEU A 327 -3.61 -14.39 7.94
CA LEU A 327 -3.97 -13.29 8.86
C LEU A 327 -4.56 -13.82 10.18
N ASP A 328 -5.37 -14.89 10.14
CA ASP A 328 -5.96 -15.50 11.33
C ASP A 328 -4.88 -15.97 12.32
N GLU A 329 -3.78 -16.53 11.82
CA GLU A 329 -2.63 -16.93 12.66
C GLU A 329 -2.02 -15.71 13.38
N PHE A 330 -1.89 -14.57 12.70
CA PHE A 330 -1.40 -13.35 13.34
C PHE A 330 -2.36 -12.85 14.43
N TYR A 331 -3.68 -12.86 14.19
CA TYR A 331 -4.64 -12.42 15.19
C TYR A 331 -4.69 -13.37 16.40
N LYS A 332 -4.52 -14.68 16.20
CA LYS A 332 -4.34 -15.65 17.30
C LYS A 332 -3.06 -15.36 18.09
N PHE A 333 -1.96 -15.05 17.39
CA PHE A 333 -0.69 -14.72 18.00
C PHE A 333 -0.76 -13.50 18.93
N ILE A 334 -1.37 -12.38 18.48
CA ILE A 334 -1.46 -11.18 19.32
C ILE A 334 -2.42 -11.32 20.51
N ASP A 335 -3.22 -12.38 20.57
CA ASP A 335 -4.08 -12.74 21.71
C ASP A 335 -3.33 -13.63 22.72
N ASP A 336 -2.19 -14.20 22.36
CA ASP A 336 -1.36 -15.05 23.23
C ASP A 336 -0.16 -14.26 23.79
N ALA A 337 -0.31 -13.76 25.03
CA ALA A 337 0.72 -12.95 25.68
C ALA A 337 2.06 -13.71 25.86
N LYS A 338 2.02 -15.05 25.97
CA LYS A 338 3.22 -15.90 26.11
C LYS A 338 3.98 -15.96 24.79
N GLU A 339 3.28 -16.17 23.69
CA GLU A 339 3.86 -16.19 22.34
C GLU A 339 4.41 -14.82 21.97
N VAL A 340 3.67 -13.74 22.25
CA VAL A 340 4.12 -12.35 22.03
C VAL A 340 5.42 -12.08 22.77
N ARG A 341 5.51 -12.46 24.05
CA ARG A 341 6.75 -12.28 24.85
C ARG A 341 7.90 -13.10 24.27
N ARG A 342 7.64 -14.32 23.83
CA ARG A 342 8.65 -15.19 23.25
C ARG A 342 9.19 -14.66 21.92
N GLU A 343 8.34 -14.13 21.06
CA GLU A 343 8.71 -13.76 19.70
C GLU A 343 9.12 -12.28 19.60
N ILE A 344 8.30 -11.37 20.10
CA ILE A 344 8.56 -9.92 20.05
C ILE A 344 9.47 -9.49 21.19
N GLY A 345 9.25 -10.02 22.41
CA GLY A 345 10.04 -9.65 23.60
C GLY A 345 11.52 -9.91 23.47
N ARG A 346 11.93 -10.91 22.68
CA ARG A 346 13.36 -11.17 22.38
C ARG A 346 14.11 -9.99 21.77
N ALA A 347 13.41 -9.06 21.12
CA ALA A 347 14.04 -7.88 20.56
C ALA A 347 14.60 -6.94 21.65
N CYS A 348 14.09 -7.05 22.89
CA CYS A 348 14.57 -6.27 24.04
C CYS A 348 15.75 -6.91 24.76
N ASP A 349 16.09 -8.17 24.41
CA ASP A 349 17.21 -8.91 25.01
C ASP A 349 18.50 -8.83 24.16
N ARG A 350 18.48 -8.06 23.05
CA ARG A 350 19.59 -7.93 22.09
C ARG A 350 20.43 -6.70 22.30
#